data_3539025abb41f44691f0a5d9743d15c5
#
_entry.id   3539025abb41f44691f0a5d9743d15c5
#
_cell.length_a   1.000
_cell.length_b   1.000
_cell.length_c   1.000
_cell.angle_alpha   90.00
_cell.angle_beta   90.00
_cell.angle_gamma   90.00
#
_symmetry.space_group_name_H-M   'P 1'
#
loop_
_entity.id
_entity.type
_entity.pdbx_description
1 polymer ?
#
loop_
_entity_poly.entity_id
_entity_poly.type
_entity_poly.pdbx_seq_one_letter_code
_entity_poly.pdbx_strand_id
1 'polypeptide(L)'
;MANELILVVEDNEKNRKLARDVLQVKGYRVVEADSAETALALVAEQRPDLVLMDIHLPGMSGLEALARLRAAPDTRAIPVVAFTASVMPQDRKEIMSAGFDGFVSKPINLKEFLATIGTVFGRGKP
;
A
#
# COMPACT_ATOMS: atom_id res chain seq x y z
N MET A 1 3.10 -12.25 -16.57
CA MET A 1 2.45 -10.95 -16.65
C MET A 1 1.80 -10.60 -15.34
N ALA A 2 1.92 -9.37 -14.95
CA ALA A 2 1.25 -8.89 -13.75
C ALA A 2 -0.25 -8.87 -13.99
N ASN A 3 -1.01 -9.28 -12.99
CA ASN A 3 -2.47 -9.24 -13.04
C ASN A 3 -3.04 -9.12 -11.62
N GLU A 4 -2.15 -8.91 -10.69
CA GLU A 4 -2.53 -8.78 -9.29
C GLU A 4 -3.34 -7.50 -9.08
N LEU A 5 -4.23 -7.54 -8.11
CA LEU A 5 -5.05 -6.40 -7.75
C LEU A 5 -4.37 -5.63 -6.61
N ILE A 6 -4.11 -4.35 -6.84
CA ILE A 6 -3.50 -3.47 -5.85
C ILE A 6 -4.52 -2.42 -5.44
N LEU A 7 -4.71 -2.29 -4.13
CA LEU A 7 -5.53 -1.22 -3.57
C LEU A 7 -4.60 -0.06 -3.20
N VAL A 8 -4.84 1.10 -3.79
CA VAL A 8 -4.07 2.32 -3.51
C VAL A 8 -4.89 3.20 -2.57
N VAL A 9 -4.36 3.45 -1.38
CA VAL A 9 -5.03 4.26 -0.36
C VAL A 9 -4.24 5.54 -0.17
N GLU A 10 -4.78 6.65 -0.64
CA GLU A 10 -4.12 7.94 -0.64
C GLU A 10 -5.17 9.03 -0.75
N ASP A 11 -5.14 10.01 0.15
CA ASP A 11 -6.12 11.09 0.13
C ASP A 11 -5.81 12.17 -0.90
N ASN A 12 -4.55 12.33 -1.28
CA ASN A 12 -4.16 13.30 -2.30
C ASN A 12 -4.44 12.73 -3.69
N GLU A 13 -5.32 13.38 -4.43
CA GLU A 13 -5.75 12.90 -5.74
C GLU A 13 -4.60 12.75 -6.73
N LYS A 14 -3.68 13.69 -6.73
CA LYS A 14 -2.53 13.66 -7.66
C LYS A 14 -1.61 12.47 -7.38
N ASN A 15 -1.31 12.24 -6.11
CA ASN A 15 -0.46 11.12 -5.71
C ASN A 15 -1.15 9.79 -5.99
N ARG A 16 -2.45 9.71 -5.72
CA ARG A 16 -3.24 8.50 -5.97
C ARG A 16 -3.28 8.17 -7.45
N LYS A 17 -3.53 9.19 -8.28
CA LYS A 17 -3.59 9.02 -9.73
C LYS A 17 -2.24 8.57 -10.30
N LEU A 18 -1.15 9.18 -9.84
CA LEU A 18 0.18 8.82 -10.30
C LEU A 18 0.50 7.37 -9.97
N ALA A 19 0.24 6.95 -8.74
CA ALA A 19 0.47 5.56 -8.35
C ALA A 19 -0.34 4.59 -9.20
N ARG A 20 -1.63 4.90 -9.40
CA ARG A 20 -2.51 4.09 -10.23
C ARG A 20 -1.97 3.96 -11.65
N ASP A 21 -1.63 5.09 -12.27
CA ASP A 21 -1.18 5.09 -13.67
C ASP A 21 0.09 4.28 -13.84
N VAL A 22 1.04 4.43 -12.94
CA VAL A 22 2.30 3.69 -12.98
C VAL A 22 2.07 2.19 -12.85
N LEU A 23 1.20 1.80 -11.91
CA LEU A 23 0.91 0.38 -11.69
C LEU A 23 0.17 -0.23 -12.87
N GLN A 24 -0.79 0.51 -13.44
CA GLN A 24 -1.54 0.01 -14.60
C GLN A 24 -0.66 -0.19 -15.83
N VAL A 25 0.33 0.68 -16.03
CA VAL A 25 1.28 0.51 -17.13
C VAL A 25 2.06 -0.80 -17.00
N LYS A 26 2.29 -1.25 -15.78
CA LYS A 26 2.98 -2.53 -15.53
C LYS A 26 2.04 -3.74 -15.53
N GLY A 27 0.77 -3.54 -15.82
CA GLY A 27 -0.18 -4.63 -15.94
C GLY A 27 -0.96 -4.98 -14.68
N TYR A 28 -0.74 -4.26 -13.59
CA TYR A 28 -1.51 -4.48 -12.37
C TYR A 28 -2.92 -3.93 -12.52
N ARG A 29 -3.87 -4.57 -11.87
CA ARG A 29 -5.22 -4.03 -11.71
C ARG A 29 -5.20 -3.15 -10.48
N VAL A 30 -5.90 -2.02 -10.51
CA VAL A 30 -5.87 -1.05 -9.41
C VAL A 30 -7.28 -0.66 -9.00
N VAL A 31 -7.53 -0.66 -7.69
CA VAL A 31 -8.69 0.00 -7.09
C VAL A 31 -8.16 1.10 -6.17
N GLU A 32 -8.97 2.12 -5.95
CA GLU A 32 -8.53 3.32 -5.23
C GLU A 32 -9.43 3.61 -4.04
N ALA A 33 -8.81 4.12 -2.98
CA ALA A 33 -9.54 4.64 -1.82
C ALA A 33 -8.88 5.93 -1.36
N ASP A 34 -9.67 6.89 -0.92
CA ASP A 34 -9.16 8.17 -0.43
C ASP A 34 -9.09 8.23 1.10
N SER A 35 -9.51 7.17 1.77
CA SER A 35 -9.47 7.09 3.23
C SER A 35 -9.24 5.64 3.66
N ALA A 36 -8.80 5.47 4.90
CA ALA A 36 -8.61 4.14 5.47
C ALA A 36 -9.95 3.43 5.64
N GLU A 37 -10.98 4.15 6.02
CA GLU A 37 -12.32 3.58 6.19
C GLU A 37 -12.84 2.97 4.89
N THR A 38 -12.74 3.74 3.79
CA THR A 38 -13.12 3.24 2.47
C THR A 38 -12.27 2.05 2.06
N ALA A 39 -10.96 2.13 2.36
CA ALA A 39 -10.03 1.04 2.04
C ALA A 39 -10.44 -0.26 2.72
N LEU A 40 -10.76 -0.21 4.01
CA LEU A 40 -11.16 -1.42 4.75
C LEU A 40 -12.45 -2.03 4.17
N ALA A 41 -13.39 -1.19 3.77
CA ALA A 41 -14.62 -1.67 3.11
C ALA A 41 -14.31 -2.35 1.77
N LEU A 42 -13.42 -1.76 0.98
CA LEU A 42 -13.03 -2.34 -0.30
C LEU A 42 -12.27 -3.66 -0.15
N VAL A 43 -11.44 -3.78 0.88
CA VAL A 43 -10.73 -5.03 1.17
C VAL A 43 -11.73 -6.16 1.43
N ALA A 44 -12.82 -5.85 2.13
CA ALA A 44 -13.85 -6.84 2.41
C ALA A 44 -14.61 -7.26 1.15
N GLU A 45 -14.81 -6.35 0.20
CA GLU A 45 -15.52 -6.64 -1.04
C GLU A 45 -14.65 -7.29 -2.10
N GLN A 46 -13.43 -6.79 -2.25
CA GLN A 46 -12.50 -7.22 -3.28
C GLN A 46 -11.14 -7.43 -2.64
N ARG A 47 -10.89 -8.60 -2.13
CA ARG A 47 -9.62 -8.86 -1.44
C ARG A 47 -8.45 -8.56 -2.40
N PRO A 48 -7.66 -7.50 -2.15
CA PRO A 48 -6.52 -7.18 -3.01
C PRO A 48 -5.35 -8.12 -2.74
N ASP A 49 -4.44 -8.16 -3.70
CA ASP A 49 -3.21 -8.92 -3.54
C ASP A 49 -2.12 -8.12 -2.85
N LEU A 50 -2.27 -6.81 -2.80
CA LEU A 50 -1.36 -5.89 -2.12
C LEU A 50 -2.09 -4.59 -1.84
N VAL A 51 -1.77 -3.95 -0.72
CA VAL A 51 -2.29 -2.62 -0.36
C VAL A 51 -1.13 -1.64 -0.32
N LEU A 52 -1.25 -0.55 -1.06
CA LEU A 52 -0.32 0.58 -0.95
C LEU A 52 -1.01 1.62 -0.08
N MET A 53 -0.48 1.84 1.13
CA MET A 53 -1.17 2.59 2.18
C MET A 53 -0.41 3.83 2.59
N ASP A 54 -1.02 5.01 2.38
CA ASP A 54 -0.50 6.25 2.94
C ASP A 54 -0.62 6.18 4.46
N ILE A 55 0.45 6.56 5.14
CA ILE A 55 0.48 6.54 6.60
C ILE A 55 -0.27 7.73 7.20
N HIS A 56 -0.17 8.89 6.56
CA HIS A 56 -0.73 10.15 7.07
C HIS A 56 -2.08 10.46 6.44
N LEU A 57 -3.08 9.60 6.70
CA LEU A 57 -4.43 9.83 6.22
C LEU A 57 -5.23 10.63 7.25
N PRO A 58 -6.16 11.49 6.81
CA PRO A 58 -7.07 12.12 7.75
C PRO A 58 -8.01 11.08 8.37
N GLY A 59 -8.39 11.29 9.61
CA GLY A 59 -9.21 10.32 10.33
C GLY A 59 -8.37 9.14 10.77
N MET A 60 -8.77 7.93 10.35
CA MET A 60 -7.99 6.73 10.67
C MET A 60 -6.66 6.76 9.92
N SER A 61 -5.55 6.62 10.64
CA SER A 61 -4.22 6.61 10.03
C SER A 61 -3.94 5.28 9.32
N GLY A 62 -2.92 5.30 8.45
CA GLY A 62 -2.46 4.06 7.80
C GLY A 62 -1.95 3.03 8.79
N LEU A 63 -1.35 3.48 9.89
CA LEU A 63 -0.87 2.57 10.94
C LEU A 63 -2.04 1.86 11.62
N GLU A 64 -3.11 2.58 11.90
CA GLU A 64 -4.30 1.99 12.52
C GLU A 64 -4.99 1.03 11.55
N ALA A 65 -5.08 1.40 10.27
CA ALA A 65 -5.66 0.52 9.26
C ALA A 65 -4.85 -0.78 9.12
N LEU A 66 -3.52 -0.68 9.16
CA LEU A 66 -2.66 -1.85 9.13
C LEU A 66 -2.95 -2.77 10.31
N ALA A 67 -3.08 -2.20 11.50
CA ALA A 67 -3.38 -2.99 12.71
C ALA A 67 -4.69 -3.76 12.55
N ARG A 68 -5.70 -3.13 11.95
CA ARG A 68 -6.98 -3.79 11.71
C ARG A 68 -6.88 -4.92 10.70
N LEU A 69 -6.09 -4.71 9.63
CA LEU A 69 -5.87 -5.76 8.63
C LEU A 69 -5.16 -6.96 9.24
N ARG A 70 -4.17 -6.72 10.11
CA ARG A 70 -3.40 -7.79 10.74
C ARG A 70 -4.21 -8.54 11.82
N ALA A 71 -5.20 -7.88 12.40
CA ALA A 71 -6.03 -8.48 13.44
C ALA A 71 -7.08 -9.46 12.88
N ALA A 72 -7.45 -9.32 11.61
CA ALA A 72 -8.48 -10.17 11.01
C ALA A 72 -7.84 -11.34 10.26
N PRO A 73 -8.29 -12.59 10.48
CA PRO A 73 -7.71 -13.76 9.82
C PRO A 73 -7.75 -13.70 8.30
N ASP A 74 -8.81 -13.10 7.74
CA ASP A 74 -9.00 -13.04 6.29
C ASP A 74 -8.06 -12.06 5.60
N THR A 75 -7.49 -11.11 6.33
CA THR A 75 -6.70 -10.03 5.73
C THR A 75 -5.27 -9.94 6.23
N ARG A 76 -4.94 -10.64 7.32
CA ARG A 76 -3.62 -10.49 7.93
C ARG A 76 -2.45 -10.90 7.03
N ALA A 77 -2.69 -11.73 6.02
CA ALA A 77 -1.65 -12.18 5.10
C ALA A 77 -1.49 -11.27 3.89
N ILE A 78 -2.37 -10.29 3.71
CA ILE A 78 -2.26 -9.35 2.58
C ILE A 78 -1.04 -8.47 2.77
N PRO A 79 -0.10 -8.43 1.82
CA PRO A 79 1.05 -7.52 1.94
C PRO A 79 0.60 -6.06 1.88
N VAL A 80 1.17 -5.25 2.76
CA VAL A 80 0.88 -3.81 2.84
C VAL A 80 2.18 -3.04 2.73
N VAL A 81 2.26 -2.16 1.76
CA VAL A 81 3.41 -1.30 1.52
C VAL A 81 3.08 0.11 1.99
N ALA A 82 3.93 0.67 2.84
CA ALA A 82 3.75 2.03 3.33
C ALA A 82 4.11 3.03 2.22
N PHE A 83 3.30 4.08 2.09
CA PHE A 83 3.50 5.14 1.11
C PHE A 83 3.55 6.46 1.89
N THR A 84 4.73 7.09 1.99
CA THR A 84 4.91 8.21 2.91
C THR A 84 5.95 9.22 2.43
N ALA A 85 5.72 10.48 2.80
CA ALA A 85 6.69 11.54 2.57
C ALA A 85 7.80 11.55 3.62
N SER A 86 7.63 10.80 4.71
CA SER A 86 8.59 10.75 5.79
C SER A 86 9.78 9.88 5.41
N VAL A 87 10.99 10.45 5.45
CA VAL A 87 12.20 9.75 5.00
C VAL A 87 13.27 9.69 6.08
N MET A 88 12.97 10.12 7.30
CA MET A 88 13.94 10.06 8.40
C MET A 88 14.19 8.62 8.81
N PRO A 89 15.44 8.26 9.18
CA PRO A 89 15.74 6.87 9.54
C PRO A 89 14.88 6.31 10.67
N GLN A 90 14.57 7.11 11.69
CA GLN A 90 13.72 6.64 12.79
C GLN A 90 12.28 6.38 12.33
N ASP A 91 11.80 7.14 11.35
CA ASP A 91 10.46 6.93 10.79
C ASP A 91 10.38 5.63 10.02
N ARG A 92 11.41 5.34 9.23
CA ARG A 92 11.49 4.07 8.49
C ARG A 92 11.50 2.89 9.44
N LYS A 93 12.26 2.99 10.51
CA LYS A 93 12.37 1.94 11.51
C LYS A 93 11.01 1.68 12.17
N GLU A 94 10.32 2.76 12.53
CA GLU A 94 9.00 2.68 13.12
C GLU A 94 7.98 2.04 12.18
N ILE A 95 7.99 2.46 10.91
CA ILE A 95 7.10 1.93 9.88
C ILE A 95 7.32 0.44 9.70
N MET A 96 8.56 0.01 9.54
CA MET A 96 8.85 -1.40 9.34
C MET A 96 8.55 -2.23 10.58
N SER A 97 8.75 -1.65 11.76
CA SER A 97 8.42 -2.31 13.02
C SER A 97 6.92 -2.50 13.22
N ALA A 98 6.11 -1.65 12.59
CA ALA A 98 4.65 -1.74 12.69
C ALA A 98 4.08 -2.93 11.91
N GLY A 99 4.85 -3.51 11.00
CA GLY A 99 4.41 -4.69 10.26
C GLY A 99 4.13 -4.46 8.77
N PHE A 100 4.56 -3.33 8.23
CA PHE A 100 4.50 -3.12 6.78
C PHE A 100 5.51 -4.03 6.08
N ASP A 101 5.14 -4.49 4.90
CA ASP A 101 5.99 -5.40 4.11
C ASP A 101 6.99 -4.66 3.23
N GLY A 102 6.79 -3.36 3.06
CA GLY A 102 7.69 -2.54 2.27
C GLY A 102 7.41 -1.07 2.51
N PHE A 103 8.16 -0.24 1.83
CA PHE A 103 8.15 1.20 2.06
C PHE A 103 8.44 1.91 0.74
N VAL A 104 7.62 2.88 0.40
CA VAL A 104 7.82 3.74 -0.78
C VAL A 104 7.71 5.19 -0.33
N SER A 105 8.70 6.00 -0.70
CA SER A 105 8.72 7.41 -0.34
C SER A 105 8.00 8.26 -1.39
N LYS A 106 7.51 9.41 -0.97
CA LYS A 106 6.95 10.44 -1.84
C LYS A 106 7.98 11.55 -2.00
N PRO A 107 8.09 12.17 -3.17
CA PRO A 107 7.37 11.85 -4.40
C PRO A 107 7.83 10.52 -4.99
N ILE A 108 6.97 9.92 -5.80
CA ILE A 108 7.26 8.61 -6.38
C ILE A 108 8.53 8.68 -7.24
N ASN A 109 9.50 7.82 -6.91
CA ASN A 109 10.61 7.51 -7.79
C ASN A 109 10.20 6.24 -8.52
N LEU A 110 9.99 6.34 -9.82
CA LEU A 110 9.40 5.29 -10.63
C LEU A 110 10.12 3.95 -10.46
N LYS A 111 11.43 3.97 -10.56
CA LYS A 111 12.26 2.77 -10.48
C LYS A 111 12.16 2.10 -9.11
N GLU A 112 12.30 2.90 -8.04
CA GLU A 112 12.24 2.37 -6.68
C GLU A 112 10.85 1.87 -6.34
N PHE A 113 9.81 2.60 -6.76
CA PHE A 113 8.43 2.23 -6.53
C PHE A 113 8.12 0.85 -7.13
N LEU A 114 8.42 0.69 -8.41
CA LEU A 114 8.16 -0.57 -9.09
C LEU A 114 9.01 -1.71 -8.55
N ALA A 115 10.26 -1.42 -8.17
CA ALA A 115 11.13 -2.42 -7.57
C ALA A 115 10.59 -2.90 -6.22
N THR A 116 10.10 -1.99 -5.40
CA THR A 116 9.53 -2.33 -4.10
C THR A 116 8.29 -3.20 -4.26
N ILE A 117 7.38 -2.81 -5.14
CA ILE A 117 6.15 -3.57 -5.40
C ILE A 117 6.51 -4.98 -5.87
N GLY A 118 7.42 -5.08 -6.84
CA GLY A 118 7.85 -6.37 -7.36
C GLY A 118 8.50 -7.26 -6.31
N THR A 119 9.33 -6.67 -5.45
CA THR A 119 10.00 -7.40 -4.38
C THR A 119 9.01 -7.95 -3.37
N VAL A 120 8.02 -7.15 -2.99
CA VAL A 120 7.00 -7.58 -2.04
C VAL A 120 6.21 -8.76 -2.60
N PHE A 121 5.81 -8.71 -3.86
CA PHE A 121 5.13 -9.83 -4.51
C PHE A 121 6.04 -11.06 -4.61
N GLY A 122 7.32 -10.83 -4.91
CA GLY A 122 8.29 -11.92 -5.04
C GLY A 122 8.51 -12.70 -3.76
N ARG A 123 8.38 -12.05 -2.61
CA ARG A 123 8.58 -12.69 -1.31
C ARG A 123 7.58 -13.80 -1.02
N GLY A 124 6.37 -13.69 -1.53
CA GLY A 124 5.32 -14.67 -1.31
C GLY A 124 5.38 -15.85 -2.28
N LYS A 125 6.35 -15.88 -3.17
CA LYS A 125 6.45 -16.93 -4.22
C LYS A 125 7.54 -17.92 -3.88
N PRO A 126 7.29 -19.20 -4.12
CA PRO A 126 8.31 -20.23 -3.93
C PRO A 126 9.50 -20.03 -4.84
#